data_efef610b1d7cc655c67e582c634ea7d4
#
_entry.id   efef610b1d7cc655c67e582c634ea7d4
#
_cell.length_a   1.000
_cell.length_b   1.000
_cell.length_c   1.000
_cell.angle_alpha   90.00
_cell.angle_beta   90.00
_cell.angle_gamma   90.00
#
_symmetry.space_group_name_H-M   'P 1'
#
loop_
_entity.id
_entity.type
_entity.pdbx_description
1 polymer ?
#
loop_
_entity_poly.entity_id
_entity_poly.type
_entity_poly.pdbx_seq_one_letter_code
_entity_poly.pdbx_strand_id
1 'polypeptide(L)'
;MALYVIGDTHFSEGCEKPMDVFGGRWIGYRDKLIEGLSVLQEEDTLVLCGDFSWGMSLQEALPDFRLLDSFPGRKLLLKGNHDYWWETVAKMRRFFSEYDIKSIDFLHNNCFTYNEVVLCGTRGWFFDKNDQTTTEDKIFKREVMRLEASLKCGKQAGGEKLLCFLHYPPVCGGVEVPQMTELLQRYGVDTCYYGHLHGEAIRGAFNGVKNGVSYRLISADALSFRPVRIL
;
A
#
# COMPACT_ATOMS: atom_id res chain seq x y z
N MET A 1 16.38 -0.98 13.78
CA MET A 1 15.90 -1.01 12.38
C MET A 1 14.81 -2.06 12.28
N ALA A 2 13.58 -1.67 12.00
CA ALA A 2 12.43 -2.55 11.81
C ALA A 2 11.69 -2.18 10.53
N LEU A 3 10.99 -3.15 9.92
CA LEU A 3 10.10 -2.94 8.77
C LEU A 3 8.66 -3.07 9.24
N TYR A 4 7.90 -2.00 9.06
CA TYR A 4 6.48 -1.92 9.39
C TYR A 4 5.63 -1.82 8.14
N VAL A 5 4.38 -2.27 8.24
CA VAL A 5 3.39 -2.19 7.17
C VAL A 5 2.02 -1.76 7.69
N ILE A 6 1.32 -0.95 6.92
CA ILE A 6 -0.09 -0.60 7.10
C ILE A 6 -0.65 -0.16 5.74
N GLY A 7 -1.96 -0.24 5.52
CA GLY A 7 -2.63 0.32 4.37
C GLY A 7 -3.84 1.14 4.79
N ASP A 8 -4.42 1.90 3.86
CA ASP A 8 -5.75 2.47 4.01
C ASP A 8 -5.87 3.40 5.24
N THR A 9 -4.91 4.31 5.37
CA THR A 9 -4.89 5.26 6.49
C THR A 9 -5.93 6.36 6.33
N HIS A 10 -6.28 6.72 5.08
CA HIS A 10 -7.33 7.67 4.76
C HIS A 10 -7.23 8.99 5.55
N PHE A 11 -6.03 9.53 5.67
CA PHE A 11 -5.86 10.85 6.28
C PHE A 11 -6.64 11.93 5.52
N SER A 12 -7.09 12.95 6.23
CA SER A 12 -7.91 14.03 5.67
C SER A 12 -7.63 15.40 6.32
N GLU A 13 -6.36 15.65 6.70
CA GLU A 13 -5.95 16.91 7.33
C GLU A 13 -6.16 18.13 6.42
N GLY A 14 -6.12 17.92 5.11
CA GLY A 14 -6.31 18.96 4.11
C GLY A 14 -7.71 19.02 3.48
N CYS A 15 -8.63 18.15 3.90
CA CYS A 15 -9.98 18.10 3.35
C CYS A 15 -11.02 17.62 4.39
N GLU A 16 -12.29 18.01 4.19
CA GLU A 16 -13.39 17.64 5.09
C GLU A 16 -14.00 16.27 4.73
N LYS A 17 -13.20 15.20 4.85
CA LYS A 17 -13.65 13.82 4.59
C LYS A 17 -13.20 12.85 5.70
N PRO A 18 -13.60 13.08 6.97
CA PRO A 18 -13.18 12.20 8.05
C PRO A 18 -13.86 10.83 7.95
N MET A 19 -13.10 9.76 8.16
CA MET A 19 -13.61 8.39 8.15
C MET A 19 -14.52 8.08 9.35
N ASP A 20 -14.56 8.91 10.37
CA ASP A 20 -15.46 8.79 11.53
C ASP A 20 -16.93 8.68 11.11
N VAL A 21 -17.33 9.25 9.97
CA VAL A 21 -18.71 9.17 9.44
C VAL A 21 -19.16 7.74 9.15
N PHE A 22 -18.23 6.79 8.96
CA PHE A 22 -18.52 5.38 8.78
C PHE A 22 -18.74 4.65 10.12
N GLY A 23 -18.55 5.32 11.25
CA GLY A 23 -18.79 4.79 12.59
C GLY A 23 -17.91 3.60 12.97
N GLY A 24 -18.33 2.85 14.01
CA GLY A 24 -17.68 1.62 14.40
C GLY A 24 -16.19 1.78 14.70
N ARG A 25 -15.35 1.03 13.99
CA ARG A 25 -13.88 1.04 14.19
C ARG A 25 -13.24 2.38 13.86
N TRP A 26 -13.83 3.14 12.92
CA TRP A 26 -13.25 4.40 12.42
C TRP A 26 -13.41 5.59 13.38
N ILE A 27 -14.23 5.47 14.42
CA ILE A 27 -14.38 6.55 15.43
C ILE A 27 -13.01 6.84 16.07
N GLY A 28 -12.55 8.08 15.97
CA GLY A 28 -11.25 8.53 16.47
C GLY A 28 -10.05 7.87 15.76
N TYR A 29 -10.22 7.46 14.50
CA TYR A 29 -9.20 6.74 13.73
C TYR A 29 -7.90 7.52 13.59
N ARG A 30 -8.01 8.85 13.43
CA ARG A 30 -6.87 9.75 13.29
C ARG A 30 -5.92 9.67 14.48
N ASP A 31 -6.46 9.80 15.69
CA ASP A 31 -5.65 9.76 16.92
C ASP A 31 -5.04 8.37 17.13
N LYS A 32 -5.77 7.31 16.80
CA LYS A 32 -5.26 5.94 16.83
C LYS A 32 -4.11 5.73 15.84
N LEU A 33 -4.20 6.31 14.62
CA LEU A 33 -3.11 6.26 13.64
C LEU A 33 -1.87 7.01 14.13
N ILE A 34 -2.05 8.22 14.69
CA ILE A 34 -0.95 9.01 15.24
C ILE A 34 -0.26 8.24 16.38
N GLU A 35 -1.04 7.67 17.32
CA GLU A 35 -0.50 6.81 18.37
C GLU A 35 0.23 5.59 17.79
N GLY A 36 -0.39 4.93 16.79
CA GLY A 36 0.20 3.77 16.13
C GLY A 36 1.52 4.08 15.43
N LEU A 37 1.60 5.20 14.71
CA LEU A 37 2.79 5.64 13.98
C LEU A 37 3.90 6.15 14.90
N SER A 38 3.59 6.55 16.13
CA SER A 38 4.59 7.05 17.10
C SER A 38 5.58 5.97 17.56
N VAL A 39 5.36 4.70 17.24
CA VAL A 39 6.32 3.61 17.52
C VAL A 39 7.56 3.64 16.64
N LEU A 40 7.50 4.34 15.49
CA LEU A 40 8.58 4.39 14.51
C LEU A 40 9.84 5.07 15.07
N GLN A 41 11.01 4.60 14.66
CA GLN A 41 12.31 5.15 14.96
C GLN A 41 13.03 5.58 13.67
N GLU A 42 14.11 6.36 13.79
CA GLU A 42 14.85 6.94 12.65
C GLU A 42 15.34 5.88 11.64
N GLU A 43 15.73 4.70 12.11
CA GLU A 43 16.24 3.64 11.24
C GLU A 43 15.14 2.73 10.67
N ASP A 44 13.88 2.96 11.03
CA ASP A 44 12.78 2.10 10.60
C ASP A 44 12.30 2.47 9.20
N THR A 45 11.66 1.50 8.56
CA THR A 45 10.95 1.71 7.29
C THR A 45 9.48 1.31 7.45
N LEU A 46 8.59 2.16 6.98
CA LEU A 46 7.16 1.91 6.92
C LEU A 46 6.72 1.81 5.45
N VAL A 47 6.01 0.75 5.08
CA VAL A 47 5.33 0.63 3.79
C VAL A 47 3.84 0.88 3.99
N LEU A 48 3.29 1.87 3.24
CA LEU A 48 1.87 2.18 3.22
C LEU A 48 1.23 1.68 1.92
N CYS A 49 0.32 0.72 2.03
CA CYS A 49 -0.24 -0.02 0.89
C CYS A 49 -1.46 0.65 0.24
N GLY A 50 -1.34 1.93 -0.07
CA GLY A 50 -2.36 2.71 -0.77
C GLY A 50 -3.45 3.27 0.14
N ASP A 51 -4.30 4.09 -0.46
CA ASP A 51 -5.38 4.84 0.18
C ASP A 51 -4.85 5.61 1.41
N PHE A 52 -3.81 6.40 1.12
CA PHE A 52 -3.12 7.18 2.14
C PHE A 52 -3.92 8.42 2.56
N SER A 53 -4.40 9.20 1.58
CA SER A 53 -5.04 10.49 1.81
C SER A 53 -6.27 10.68 0.93
N TRP A 54 -7.29 11.33 1.48
CA TRP A 54 -8.49 11.78 0.76
C TRP A 54 -8.31 13.03 -0.08
N GLY A 55 -7.14 13.67 -0.06
CA GLY A 55 -6.86 14.82 -0.92
C GLY A 55 -7.10 14.53 -2.40
N MET A 56 -7.72 15.46 -3.11
CA MET A 56 -7.99 15.32 -4.55
C MET A 56 -6.81 15.78 -5.40
N SER A 57 -5.84 16.47 -4.80
CA SER A 57 -4.64 17.00 -5.43
C SER A 57 -3.44 16.92 -4.48
N LEU A 58 -2.23 17.07 -5.00
CA LEU A 58 -1.01 17.15 -4.18
C LEU A 58 -1.09 18.27 -3.13
N GLN A 59 -1.73 19.40 -3.47
CA GLN A 59 -1.90 20.53 -2.55
C GLN A 59 -2.85 20.19 -1.40
N GLU A 60 -3.96 19.52 -1.69
CA GLU A 60 -4.91 19.10 -0.65
C GLU A 60 -4.33 17.99 0.23
N ALA A 61 -3.50 17.10 -0.33
CA ALA A 61 -2.84 16.05 0.44
C ALA A 61 -1.58 16.54 1.20
N LEU A 62 -1.14 17.79 0.98
CA LEU A 62 0.08 18.32 1.60
C LEU A 62 0.08 18.27 3.14
N PRO A 63 -1.01 18.63 3.84
CA PRO A 63 -1.06 18.49 5.31
C PRO A 63 -0.86 17.04 5.77
N ASP A 64 -1.42 16.06 5.03
CA ASP A 64 -1.28 14.63 5.33
C ASP A 64 0.17 14.17 5.11
N PHE A 65 0.82 14.62 4.03
CA PHE A 65 2.25 14.35 3.80
C PHE A 65 3.13 14.94 4.90
N ARG A 66 2.87 16.17 5.34
CA ARG A 66 3.61 16.80 6.44
C ARG A 66 3.43 16.04 7.76
N LEU A 67 2.20 15.59 8.03
CA LEU A 67 1.94 14.77 9.20
C LEU A 67 2.73 13.46 9.12
N LEU A 68 2.70 12.76 7.98
CA LEU A 68 3.45 11.52 7.81
C LEU A 68 4.97 11.74 7.88
N ASP A 69 5.48 12.81 7.26
CA ASP A 69 6.90 13.15 7.24
C ASP A 69 7.42 13.52 8.64
N SER A 70 6.56 14.01 9.54
CA SER A 70 6.92 14.36 10.92
C SER A 70 7.26 13.14 11.79
N PHE A 71 6.81 11.95 11.43
CA PHE A 71 7.24 10.72 12.12
C PHE A 71 8.63 10.30 11.63
N PRO A 72 9.47 9.72 12.50
CA PRO A 72 10.80 9.29 12.14
C PRO A 72 10.80 8.11 11.16
N GLY A 73 11.93 7.82 10.56
CA GLY A 73 12.14 6.70 9.64
C GLY A 73 11.66 6.96 8.21
N ARG A 74 11.95 6.03 7.32
CA ARG A 74 11.60 6.09 5.90
C ARG A 74 10.18 5.60 5.66
N LYS A 75 9.44 6.26 4.76
CA LYS A 75 8.11 5.84 4.33
C LYS A 75 8.08 5.54 2.83
N LEU A 76 7.48 4.41 2.46
CA LEU A 76 7.27 4.00 1.07
C LEU A 76 5.77 3.96 0.80
N LEU A 77 5.28 4.88 -0.03
CA LEU A 77 3.87 4.94 -0.41
C LEU A 77 3.60 4.13 -1.67
N LEU A 78 2.57 3.29 -1.64
CA LEU A 78 1.91 2.74 -2.81
C LEU A 78 0.69 3.59 -3.17
N LYS A 79 0.23 3.46 -4.42
CA LYS A 79 -1.03 4.05 -4.85
C LYS A 79 -2.20 3.13 -4.48
N GLY A 80 -3.26 3.69 -3.88
CA GLY A 80 -4.56 3.07 -3.77
C GLY A 80 -5.57 3.59 -4.81
N ASN A 81 -6.84 3.24 -4.66
CA ASN A 81 -7.89 3.72 -5.58
C ASN A 81 -8.43 5.10 -5.19
N HIS A 82 -8.32 5.49 -3.93
CA HIS A 82 -8.74 6.81 -3.43
C HIS A 82 -7.59 7.83 -3.40
N ASP A 83 -6.36 7.45 -3.76
CA ASP A 83 -5.25 8.41 -3.90
C ASP A 83 -5.39 9.21 -5.20
N TYR A 84 -6.39 10.09 -5.27
CA TYR A 84 -6.67 10.94 -6.44
C TYR A 84 -5.58 11.98 -6.67
N TRP A 85 -4.83 12.36 -5.62
CA TRP A 85 -3.65 13.24 -5.66
C TRP A 85 -2.46 12.63 -6.42
N TRP A 86 -2.49 11.32 -6.67
CA TRP A 86 -1.37 10.60 -7.27
C TRP A 86 -1.10 11.02 -8.72
N GLU A 87 0.10 11.53 -8.95
CA GLU A 87 0.60 11.99 -10.24
C GLU A 87 1.75 11.10 -10.75
N THR A 88 2.53 11.58 -11.72
CA THR A 88 3.79 10.90 -12.07
C THR A 88 4.78 11.00 -10.91
N VAL A 89 5.60 9.96 -10.71
CA VAL A 89 6.60 9.93 -9.63
C VAL A 89 7.54 11.15 -9.71
N ALA A 90 7.92 11.56 -10.92
CA ALA A 90 8.77 12.75 -11.12
C ALA A 90 8.08 14.05 -10.63
N LYS A 91 6.77 14.20 -10.89
CA LYS A 91 6.00 15.37 -10.43
C LYS A 91 5.84 15.35 -8.91
N MET A 92 5.55 14.18 -8.33
CA MET A 92 5.42 14.03 -6.87
C MET A 92 6.74 14.31 -6.15
N ARG A 93 7.87 13.79 -6.65
CA ARG A 93 9.20 14.07 -6.06
C ARG A 93 9.57 15.56 -6.14
N ARG A 94 9.24 16.24 -7.25
CA ARG A 94 9.45 17.69 -7.37
C ARG A 94 8.63 18.43 -6.32
N PHE A 95 7.36 18.08 -6.19
CA PHE A 95 6.47 18.65 -5.17
C PHE A 95 7.02 18.43 -3.76
N PHE A 96 7.47 17.22 -3.43
CA PHE A 96 8.08 16.95 -2.12
C PHE A 96 9.34 17.78 -1.86
N SER A 97 10.17 17.97 -2.90
CA SER A 97 11.35 18.85 -2.81
C SER A 97 10.97 20.31 -2.55
N GLU A 98 9.90 20.81 -3.19
CA GLU A 98 9.40 22.18 -2.97
C GLU A 98 8.87 22.43 -1.57
N TYR A 99 8.29 21.39 -0.95
CA TYR A 99 7.68 21.49 0.39
C TYR A 99 8.50 20.87 1.50
N ASP A 100 9.78 20.53 1.23
CA ASP A 100 10.75 19.96 2.18
C ASP A 100 10.31 18.63 2.81
N ILE A 101 9.54 17.80 2.09
CA ILE A 101 9.17 16.44 2.47
C ILE A 101 10.34 15.51 2.13
N LYS A 102 10.93 14.86 3.14
CA LYS A 102 12.23 14.16 2.98
C LYS A 102 12.18 12.65 3.18
N SER A 103 11.29 12.18 4.05
CA SER A 103 11.29 10.78 4.47
C SER A 103 10.38 9.87 3.63
N ILE A 104 9.67 10.43 2.63
CA ILE A 104 8.67 9.73 1.83
C ILE A 104 9.17 9.47 0.40
N ASP A 105 9.07 8.22 -0.06
CA ASP A 105 9.31 7.82 -1.46
C ASP A 105 8.17 6.90 -1.94
N PHE A 106 8.22 6.47 -3.22
CA PHE A 106 7.11 5.79 -3.89
C PHE A 106 7.51 4.39 -4.36
N LEU A 107 6.81 3.38 -3.85
CA LEU A 107 6.88 2.03 -4.36
C LEU A 107 5.85 1.87 -5.50
N HIS A 108 6.32 2.04 -6.74
CA HIS A 108 5.46 2.09 -7.92
C HIS A 108 6.19 1.53 -9.16
N ASN A 109 6.00 0.26 -9.45
CA ASN A 109 6.66 -0.49 -10.54
C ASN A 109 8.19 -0.63 -10.40
N ASN A 110 8.75 -0.26 -9.29
CA ASN A 110 10.15 -0.36 -8.90
C ASN A 110 10.29 -1.34 -7.74
N CYS A 111 11.48 -1.42 -7.17
CA CYS A 111 11.74 -2.13 -5.93
C CYS A 111 12.64 -1.31 -5.02
N PHE A 112 12.63 -1.67 -3.73
CA PHE A 112 13.55 -1.15 -2.73
C PHE A 112 14.22 -2.30 -2.00
N THR A 113 15.43 -2.10 -1.54
CA THR A 113 16.14 -3.05 -0.66
C THR A 113 16.00 -2.61 0.79
N TYR A 114 15.78 -3.57 1.66
CA TYR A 114 15.78 -3.42 3.10
C TYR A 114 16.60 -4.59 3.69
N ASN A 115 17.87 -4.32 4.04
CA ASN A 115 18.85 -5.36 4.34
C ASN A 115 18.91 -6.40 3.19
N GLU A 116 18.72 -7.68 3.49
CA GLU A 116 18.69 -8.79 2.53
C GLU A 116 17.30 -9.07 1.93
N VAL A 117 16.32 -8.20 2.25
CA VAL A 117 14.94 -8.34 1.77
C VAL A 117 14.66 -7.31 0.69
N VAL A 118 13.96 -7.72 -0.36
CA VAL A 118 13.52 -6.82 -1.43
C VAL A 118 12.03 -6.56 -1.33
N LEU A 119 11.68 -5.29 -1.41
CA LEU A 119 10.32 -4.78 -1.33
C LEU A 119 9.85 -4.44 -2.74
N CYS A 120 8.88 -5.17 -3.25
CA CYS A 120 8.23 -4.97 -4.55
C CYS A 120 6.78 -4.54 -4.36
N GLY A 121 6.19 -3.87 -5.32
CA GLY A 121 4.77 -3.55 -5.24
C GLY A 121 4.25 -2.65 -6.34
N THR A 122 2.94 -2.64 -6.42
CA THR A 122 2.14 -1.75 -7.25
C THR A 122 0.72 -1.69 -6.68
N ARG A 123 -0.16 -0.87 -7.28
CA ARG A 123 -1.55 -0.81 -6.85
C ARG A 123 -2.25 -2.17 -6.91
N GLY A 124 -1.96 -2.99 -7.93
CA GLY A 124 -2.75 -4.16 -8.25
C GLY A 124 -4.11 -3.78 -8.86
N TRP A 125 -4.95 -4.77 -9.10
CA TRP A 125 -6.32 -4.57 -9.56
C TRP A 125 -7.15 -5.80 -9.20
N PHE A 126 -8.36 -5.57 -8.71
CA PHE A 126 -9.36 -6.61 -8.56
C PHE A 126 -10.31 -6.53 -9.74
N PHE A 127 -10.55 -7.65 -10.39
CA PHE A 127 -11.43 -7.72 -11.55
C PHE A 127 -12.80 -8.22 -11.12
N ASP A 128 -13.81 -7.36 -11.19
CA ASP A 128 -15.20 -7.82 -11.08
C ASP A 128 -15.62 -8.44 -12.42
N LYS A 129 -15.89 -9.74 -12.39
CA LYS A 129 -16.33 -10.47 -13.60
C LYS A 129 -17.62 -9.91 -14.22
N ASN A 130 -18.39 -9.13 -13.47
CA ASN A 130 -19.65 -8.54 -13.89
C ASN A 130 -19.49 -7.17 -14.56
N ASP A 131 -18.34 -6.52 -14.46
CA ASP A 131 -18.06 -5.19 -15.00
C ASP A 131 -16.93 -5.24 -16.03
N GLN A 132 -17.18 -5.91 -17.16
CA GLN A 132 -16.20 -6.06 -18.24
C GLN A 132 -16.28 -4.91 -19.24
N THR A 133 -15.89 -3.69 -18.81
CA THR A 133 -15.70 -2.61 -19.76
C THR A 133 -14.32 -2.71 -20.43
N THR A 134 -14.19 -2.26 -21.67
CA THR A 134 -12.90 -2.20 -22.39
C THR A 134 -11.86 -1.34 -21.68
N THR A 135 -12.29 -0.41 -20.85
CA THR A 135 -11.43 0.47 -20.05
C THR A 135 -10.86 -0.28 -18.86
N GLU A 136 -11.66 -1.05 -18.13
CA GLU A 136 -11.21 -1.88 -17.00
C GLU A 136 -10.20 -2.93 -17.43
N ASP A 137 -10.43 -3.60 -18.57
CA ASP A 137 -9.50 -4.58 -19.12
C ASP A 137 -8.11 -3.95 -19.43
N LYS A 138 -8.08 -2.72 -19.96
CA LYS A 138 -6.81 -1.99 -20.19
C LYS A 138 -6.11 -1.63 -18.89
N ILE A 139 -6.86 -1.20 -17.87
CA ILE A 139 -6.29 -0.90 -16.54
C ILE A 139 -5.71 -2.17 -15.93
N PHE A 140 -6.48 -3.25 -15.94
CA PHE A 140 -6.06 -4.55 -15.42
C PHE A 140 -4.75 -5.03 -16.06
N LYS A 141 -4.71 -5.09 -17.40
CA LYS A 141 -3.50 -5.50 -18.13
C LYS A 141 -2.28 -4.64 -17.77
N ARG A 142 -2.48 -3.34 -17.62
CA ARG A 142 -1.43 -2.43 -17.21
C ARG A 142 -0.95 -2.70 -15.79
N GLU A 143 -1.84 -3.01 -14.84
CA GLU A 143 -1.45 -3.34 -13.47
C GLU A 143 -0.71 -4.69 -13.39
N VAL A 144 -1.09 -5.68 -14.19
CA VAL A 144 -0.33 -6.94 -14.33
C VAL A 144 1.10 -6.68 -14.83
N MET A 145 1.26 -5.85 -15.89
CA MET A 145 2.58 -5.46 -16.41
C MET A 145 3.41 -4.69 -15.37
N ARG A 146 2.78 -3.83 -14.56
CA ARG A 146 3.43 -3.06 -13.49
C ARG A 146 3.90 -3.97 -12.36
N LEU A 147 3.08 -4.94 -11.96
CA LEU A 147 3.48 -5.93 -10.98
C LEU A 147 4.69 -6.71 -11.48
N GLU A 148 4.64 -7.21 -12.71
CA GLU A 148 5.76 -7.95 -13.29
C GLU A 148 7.05 -7.10 -13.37
N ALA A 149 6.94 -5.82 -13.74
CA ALA A 149 8.10 -4.91 -13.77
C ALA A 149 8.73 -4.73 -12.39
N SER A 150 7.92 -4.56 -11.34
CA SER A 150 8.38 -4.47 -9.96
C SER A 150 9.07 -5.76 -9.50
N LEU A 151 8.46 -6.91 -9.77
CA LEU A 151 9.03 -8.23 -9.41
C LEU A 151 10.32 -8.54 -10.15
N LYS A 152 10.43 -8.17 -11.44
CA LYS A 152 11.68 -8.26 -12.22
C LYS A 152 12.78 -7.40 -11.59
N CYS A 153 12.46 -6.14 -11.24
CA CYS A 153 13.38 -5.27 -10.51
C CYS A 153 13.88 -5.95 -9.24
N GLY A 154 12.95 -6.53 -8.45
CA GLY A 154 13.29 -7.21 -7.22
C GLY A 154 14.21 -8.42 -7.41
N LYS A 155 13.97 -9.25 -8.42
CA LYS A 155 14.86 -10.36 -8.74
C LYS A 155 16.26 -9.91 -9.16
N GLN A 156 16.35 -8.81 -9.87
CA GLN A 156 17.65 -8.23 -10.28
C GLN A 156 18.41 -7.63 -9.09
N ALA A 157 17.70 -7.12 -8.08
CA ALA A 157 18.31 -6.58 -6.87
C ALA A 157 18.96 -7.66 -5.97
N GLY A 158 18.54 -8.94 -6.07
CA GLY A 158 19.25 -10.08 -5.50
C GLY A 158 19.13 -10.20 -3.98
N GLY A 159 17.95 -10.06 -3.40
CA GLY A 159 17.72 -10.31 -1.97
C GLY A 159 17.40 -11.78 -1.66
N GLU A 160 17.55 -12.18 -0.41
CA GLU A 160 17.19 -13.53 0.09
C GLU A 160 15.67 -13.74 0.11
N LYS A 161 14.92 -12.69 0.42
CA LYS A 161 13.45 -12.70 0.48
C LYS A 161 12.85 -11.63 -0.41
N LEU A 162 11.72 -11.96 -1.01
CA LEU A 162 10.95 -11.03 -1.83
C LEU A 162 9.57 -10.80 -1.19
N LEU A 163 9.34 -9.60 -0.70
CA LEU A 163 8.04 -9.15 -0.19
C LEU A 163 7.33 -8.33 -1.25
N CYS A 164 6.05 -8.60 -1.45
CA CYS A 164 5.22 -7.88 -2.39
C CYS A 164 4.12 -7.11 -1.65
N PHE A 165 3.89 -5.87 -2.06
CA PHE A 165 2.87 -4.98 -1.50
C PHE A 165 1.91 -4.59 -2.60
N LEU A 166 0.63 -4.84 -2.38
CA LEU A 166 -0.46 -4.47 -3.28
C LEU A 166 -1.50 -3.67 -2.52
N HIS A 167 -2.21 -2.77 -3.19
CA HIS A 167 -3.40 -2.19 -2.59
C HIS A 167 -4.59 -3.14 -2.76
N TYR A 168 -4.90 -3.55 -3.99
CA TYR A 168 -5.99 -4.48 -4.23
C TYR A 168 -5.61 -5.93 -3.87
N PRO A 169 -6.54 -6.69 -3.21
CA PRO A 169 -6.30 -8.08 -2.86
C PRO A 169 -6.20 -8.96 -4.11
N PRO A 170 -5.15 -9.79 -4.26
CA PRO A 170 -5.08 -10.76 -5.35
C PRO A 170 -5.95 -12.00 -5.11
N VAL A 171 -6.42 -12.19 -3.87
CA VAL A 171 -7.37 -13.24 -3.46
C VAL A 171 -8.35 -12.64 -2.45
N CYS A 172 -9.66 -12.71 -2.73
CA CYS A 172 -10.70 -12.20 -1.84
C CYS A 172 -12.03 -12.94 -2.06
N GLY A 173 -12.77 -13.22 -0.99
CA GLY A 173 -14.11 -13.82 -1.06
C GLY A 173 -14.14 -15.17 -1.80
N GLY A 174 -13.05 -15.95 -1.73
CA GLY A 174 -12.91 -17.19 -2.49
C GLY A 174 -12.59 -17.01 -3.97
N VAL A 175 -12.50 -15.77 -4.45
CA VAL A 175 -12.11 -15.43 -5.83
C VAL A 175 -10.62 -15.10 -5.89
N GLU A 176 -9.96 -15.59 -6.90
CA GLU A 176 -8.54 -15.35 -7.19
C GLU A 176 -8.41 -14.53 -8.47
N VAL A 177 -7.37 -13.71 -8.55
CA VAL A 177 -6.91 -13.04 -9.77
C VAL A 177 -5.69 -13.80 -10.30
N PRO A 178 -5.88 -14.81 -11.19
CA PRO A 178 -4.81 -15.74 -11.56
C PRO A 178 -3.56 -15.04 -12.09
N GLN A 179 -3.74 -13.99 -12.92
CA GLN A 179 -2.62 -13.24 -13.52
C GLN A 179 -1.72 -12.58 -12.46
N MET A 180 -2.28 -12.20 -11.30
CA MET A 180 -1.51 -11.64 -10.20
C MET A 180 -0.85 -12.75 -9.37
N THR A 181 -1.63 -13.77 -8.97
CA THR A 181 -1.13 -14.84 -8.10
C THR A 181 -0.08 -15.72 -8.79
N GLU A 182 -0.21 -15.97 -10.09
CA GLU A 182 0.79 -16.67 -10.90
C GLU A 182 2.11 -15.89 -11.00
N LEU A 183 2.06 -14.56 -11.11
CA LEU A 183 3.26 -13.72 -11.06
C LEU A 183 3.93 -13.82 -9.70
N LEU A 184 3.18 -13.68 -8.60
CA LEU A 184 3.75 -13.79 -7.25
C LEU A 184 4.43 -15.14 -7.05
N GLN A 185 3.79 -16.23 -7.46
CA GLN A 185 4.37 -17.59 -7.40
C GLN A 185 5.61 -17.72 -8.29
N ARG A 186 5.53 -17.30 -9.56
CA ARG A 186 6.62 -17.42 -10.55
C ARG A 186 7.89 -16.71 -10.11
N TYR A 187 7.74 -15.54 -9.48
CA TYR A 187 8.86 -14.76 -8.98
C TYR A 187 9.31 -15.19 -7.57
N GLY A 188 8.65 -16.18 -6.96
CA GLY A 188 8.99 -16.70 -5.64
C GLY A 188 8.84 -15.62 -4.57
N VAL A 189 7.69 -14.95 -4.54
CA VAL A 189 7.33 -14.01 -3.48
C VAL A 189 7.06 -14.78 -2.19
N ASP A 190 7.72 -14.42 -1.09
CA ASP A 190 7.52 -15.04 0.22
C ASP A 190 6.18 -14.63 0.83
N THR A 191 5.92 -13.32 0.85
CA THR A 191 4.67 -12.77 1.41
C THR A 191 4.16 -11.63 0.56
N CYS A 192 2.86 -11.66 0.28
CA CYS A 192 2.10 -10.58 -0.33
C CYS A 192 1.23 -9.91 0.75
N TYR A 193 1.50 -8.64 1.03
CA TYR A 193 0.69 -7.79 1.89
C TYR A 193 -0.25 -6.96 1.03
N TYR A 194 -1.50 -6.79 1.47
CA TYR A 194 -2.49 -6.03 0.70
C TYR A 194 -3.47 -5.27 1.61
N GLY A 195 -4.09 -4.23 1.07
CA GLY A 195 -5.07 -3.36 1.73
C GLY A 195 -6.47 -3.47 1.13
N HIS A 196 -7.12 -2.32 0.97
CA HIS A 196 -8.40 -2.10 0.28
C HIS A 196 -9.66 -2.61 1.00
N LEU A 197 -9.61 -3.68 1.78
CA LEU A 197 -10.77 -4.28 2.42
C LEU A 197 -11.01 -3.66 3.79
N HIS A 198 -12.16 -2.99 3.97
CA HIS A 198 -12.56 -2.31 5.18
C HIS A 198 -13.86 -2.85 5.75
N GLY A 199 -14.11 -2.61 7.05
CA GLY A 199 -15.37 -2.91 7.72
C GLY A 199 -15.80 -4.36 7.50
N GLU A 200 -16.99 -4.55 6.91
CA GLU A 200 -17.53 -5.88 6.63
C GLU A 200 -16.74 -6.64 5.53
N ALA A 201 -16.10 -5.92 4.59
CA ALA A 201 -15.32 -6.55 3.52
C ALA A 201 -14.08 -7.30 4.05
N ILE A 202 -13.61 -6.99 5.25
CA ILE A 202 -12.52 -7.70 5.93
C ILE A 202 -12.83 -9.21 6.07
N ARG A 203 -14.12 -9.59 6.17
CA ARG A 203 -14.53 -11.00 6.24
C ARG A 203 -14.19 -11.80 4.98
N GLY A 204 -14.06 -11.13 3.85
CA GLY A 204 -13.63 -11.73 2.58
C GLY A 204 -12.11 -11.83 2.42
N ALA A 205 -11.33 -11.28 3.35
CA ALA A 205 -9.88 -11.27 3.25
C ALA A 205 -9.29 -12.67 3.34
N PHE A 206 -8.37 -12.98 2.44
CA PHE A 206 -7.61 -14.22 2.49
C PHE A 206 -6.30 -14.02 3.27
N ASN A 207 -6.27 -14.49 4.51
CA ASN A 207 -5.06 -14.56 5.32
C ASN A 207 -4.59 -16.02 5.40
N GLY A 208 -3.54 -16.36 4.67
CA GLY A 208 -3.07 -17.75 4.60
C GLY A 208 -2.01 -17.96 3.53
N VAL A 209 -1.68 -19.21 3.28
CA VAL A 209 -0.69 -19.60 2.25
C VAL A 209 -1.41 -20.23 1.06
N LYS A 210 -1.08 -19.78 -0.14
CA LYS A 210 -1.56 -20.35 -1.39
C LYS A 210 -0.40 -20.39 -2.41
N ASN A 211 -0.19 -21.52 -3.03
CA ASN A 211 0.87 -21.74 -4.03
C ASN A 211 2.28 -21.30 -3.55
N GLY A 212 2.58 -21.53 -2.27
CA GLY A 212 3.85 -21.14 -1.67
C GLY A 212 4.00 -19.67 -1.27
N VAL A 213 3.01 -18.82 -1.58
CA VAL A 213 2.99 -17.41 -1.20
C VAL A 213 2.09 -17.22 0.03
N SER A 214 2.58 -16.50 1.04
CA SER A 214 1.77 -16.07 2.19
C SER A 214 1.03 -14.78 1.84
N TYR A 215 -0.26 -14.67 2.17
CA TYR A 215 -1.09 -13.48 1.93
C TYR A 215 -1.57 -12.90 3.26
N ARG A 216 -1.50 -11.58 3.42
CA ARG A 216 -1.91 -10.89 4.65
C ARG A 216 -2.58 -9.55 4.37
N LEU A 217 -3.79 -9.38 4.90
CA LEU A 217 -4.48 -8.09 4.93
C LEU A 217 -3.82 -7.16 5.95
N ILE A 218 -3.60 -5.90 5.54
CA ILE A 218 -2.99 -4.88 6.40
C ILE A 218 -3.74 -3.54 6.35
N SER A 219 -5.05 -3.55 6.08
CA SER A 219 -5.88 -2.34 6.18
C SER A 219 -5.89 -1.82 7.62
N ALA A 220 -5.84 -0.51 7.80
CA ALA A 220 -5.67 0.14 9.10
C ALA A 220 -6.74 -0.27 10.12
N ASP A 221 -8.01 -0.33 9.72
CA ASP A 221 -9.10 -0.74 10.61
C ASP A 221 -9.06 -2.23 10.99
N ALA A 222 -8.48 -3.09 10.14
CA ALA A 222 -8.21 -4.49 10.47
C ALA A 222 -7.06 -4.63 11.48
N LEU A 223 -6.10 -3.70 11.46
CA LEU A 223 -4.94 -3.65 12.34
C LEU A 223 -5.16 -2.78 13.61
N SER A 224 -6.40 -2.34 13.86
CA SER A 224 -6.70 -1.40 14.94
C SER A 224 -5.83 -0.13 14.86
N PHE A 225 -5.54 0.33 13.64
CA PHE A 225 -4.79 1.55 13.30
C PHE A 225 -3.32 1.54 13.79
N ARG A 226 -2.75 0.38 14.01
CA ARG A 226 -1.33 0.23 14.40
C ARG A 226 -0.56 -0.50 13.32
N PRO A 227 0.56 0.08 12.81
CA PRO A 227 1.39 -0.61 11.84
C PRO A 227 1.94 -1.90 12.43
N VAL A 228 1.97 -2.95 11.60
CA VAL A 228 2.50 -4.25 12.01
C VAL A 228 3.98 -4.33 11.68
N ARG A 229 4.79 -4.66 12.66
CA ARG A 229 6.19 -5.02 12.44
C ARG A 229 6.28 -6.39 11.77
N ILE A 230 7.00 -6.47 10.65
CA ILE A 230 7.17 -7.71 9.86
C ILE A 230 8.62 -8.20 9.81
N LEU A 231 9.57 -7.34 10.18
CA LEU A 231 10.99 -7.65 10.38
C LEU A 231 11.55 -6.87 11.55
#